data_9445191814478c1ccb101b4f0395396e
#
_entry.id   9445191814478c1ccb101b4f0395396e
#
_cell.length_a   1.000
_cell.length_b   1.000
_cell.length_c   1.000
_cell.angle_alpha   90.00
_cell.angle_beta   90.00
_cell.angle_gamma   90.00
#
_symmetry.space_group_name_H-M   'P 1'
#
loop_
_entity.id
_entity.type
_entity.pdbx_description
1 polymer ?
#
loop_
_entity_poly.entity_id
_entity_poly.type
_entity_poly.pdbx_seq_one_letter_code
_entity_poly.pdbx_strand_id
1 'polypeptide(L)'
;LVIVPKTALITQWKSQLERFIDITDNREPVRTPKGRISKRQPPIIGQIGGGKNAVSGLVDVASFQSLSGKDPQTGEPIVKDLVRNYGLIICDECHHAAAPQLELVLKSAPAKYVYGLSATPERSDGLTRALSMLCGPLRYVIDPKTQAIQQGIQRIVRPRFTGIRLPAYEPGASFNQILDLLCAHAARNKLIVDDALEAASSGRHPLVLSKRKKHAEELCRLLRDRGHEPILLTGEIDAKERKAILSKLPGFEHECRIIVATESLLSEGFDLAYLDNLFIATPIAWDGSVTQQAGRLHRNYDGKQRVEIFDYVDLSIPMLARMYQKRLKTYAKLGYEVYVTGSGEQPDQNILVESANAVEVLVEDIADAAKSIFIAAPYASTACLAKLGDTIRD
;
A
#
# COMPACT_ATOMS: atom_id res chain seq x y z
N LEU A 1 -2.28 -20.09 -16.43
CA LEU A 1 -3.02 -18.81 -16.51
C LEU A 1 -2.81 -18.00 -15.24
N VAL A 2 -2.39 -16.75 -15.36
CA VAL A 2 -2.37 -15.79 -14.27
C VAL A 2 -3.57 -14.87 -14.40
N ILE A 3 -4.37 -14.76 -13.35
CA ILE A 3 -5.56 -13.91 -13.30
C ILE A 3 -5.29 -12.73 -12.36
N VAL A 4 -5.48 -11.52 -12.88
CA VAL A 4 -5.24 -10.28 -12.13
C VAL A 4 -6.50 -9.43 -12.00
N PRO A 5 -6.65 -8.63 -10.93
CA PRO A 5 -7.85 -7.81 -10.72
C PRO A 5 -7.91 -6.58 -11.65
N LYS A 6 -6.76 -6.07 -12.10
CA LYS A 6 -6.67 -4.85 -12.91
C LYS A 6 -5.73 -5.05 -14.11
N THR A 7 -6.07 -4.42 -15.23
CA THR A 7 -5.28 -4.51 -16.48
C THR A 7 -3.87 -3.96 -16.35
N ALA A 8 -3.63 -2.99 -15.46
CA ALA A 8 -2.30 -2.46 -15.19
C ALA A 8 -1.32 -3.54 -14.68
N LEU A 9 -1.81 -4.51 -13.89
CA LEU A 9 -1.00 -5.61 -13.37
C LEU A 9 -0.59 -6.61 -14.46
N ILE A 10 -1.28 -6.67 -15.59
CA ILE A 10 -0.91 -7.57 -16.69
C ILE A 10 0.52 -7.29 -17.18
N THR A 11 0.85 -6.02 -17.39
CA THR A 11 2.19 -5.63 -17.86
C THR A 11 3.26 -5.96 -16.83
N GLN A 12 2.98 -5.73 -15.55
CA GLN A 12 3.89 -6.05 -14.46
C GLN A 12 4.14 -7.56 -14.39
N TRP A 13 3.08 -8.38 -14.39
CA TRP A 13 3.21 -9.84 -14.38
C TRP A 13 4.02 -10.36 -15.56
N LYS A 14 3.75 -9.85 -16.76
CA LYS A 14 4.51 -10.24 -17.97
C LYS A 14 5.99 -9.94 -17.82
N SER A 15 6.35 -8.73 -17.40
CA SER A 15 7.74 -8.35 -17.19
C SER A 15 8.44 -9.22 -16.12
N GLN A 16 7.74 -9.57 -15.03
CA GLN A 16 8.30 -10.44 -14.00
C GLN A 16 8.44 -11.89 -14.48
N LEU A 17 7.47 -12.41 -15.23
CA LEU A 17 7.57 -13.74 -15.84
C LEU A 17 8.74 -13.82 -16.82
N GLU A 18 8.92 -12.82 -17.68
CA GLU A 18 10.06 -12.74 -18.61
C GLU A 18 11.40 -12.65 -17.89
N ARG A 19 11.44 -12.03 -16.71
CA ARG A 19 12.67 -11.84 -15.93
C ARG A 19 13.08 -13.10 -15.14
N PHE A 20 12.09 -13.83 -14.60
CA PHE A 20 12.35 -14.87 -13.59
C PHE A 20 12.08 -16.29 -14.06
N ILE A 21 11.42 -16.48 -15.20
CA ILE A 21 11.05 -17.80 -15.70
C ILE A 21 11.60 -17.98 -17.11
N ASP A 22 12.40 -19.02 -17.30
CA ASP A 22 12.79 -19.48 -18.63
C ASP A 22 11.67 -20.39 -19.17
N ILE A 23 10.96 -19.92 -20.20
CA ILE A 23 9.84 -20.63 -20.80
C ILE A 23 10.28 -21.26 -22.10
N THR A 24 10.45 -22.57 -22.11
CA THR A 24 10.73 -23.31 -23.32
C THR A 24 9.49 -23.42 -24.21
N ASP A 25 9.58 -22.92 -25.43
CA ASP A 25 8.50 -23.01 -26.42
C ASP A 25 8.65 -24.25 -27.31
N ASN A 26 7.89 -25.28 -26.97
CA ASN A 26 7.84 -26.53 -27.74
C ASN A 26 6.62 -26.60 -28.69
N ARG A 27 5.94 -25.49 -28.93
CA ARG A 27 4.77 -25.47 -29.80
C ARG A 27 5.17 -25.61 -31.27
N GLU A 28 4.35 -26.31 -32.03
CA GLU A 28 4.46 -26.29 -33.50
C GLU A 28 4.25 -24.86 -34.03
N PRO A 29 5.12 -24.38 -34.94
CA PRO A 29 4.94 -23.05 -35.48
C PRO A 29 3.64 -22.97 -36.32
N VAL A 30 2.89 -21.90 -36.11
CA VAL A 30 1.66 -21.67 -36.85
C VAL A 30 1.99 -21.50 -38.33
N ARG A 31 1.31 -22.30 -39.17
CA ARG A 31 1.47 -22.31 -40.62
C ARG A 31 0.32 -21.60 -41.33
N THR A 32 0.61 -20.95 -42.42
CA THR A 32 -0.40 -20.41 -43.31
C THR A 32 -1.15 -21.51 -44.05
N PRO A 33 -2.33 -21.26 -44.63
CA PRO A 33 -3.07 -22.29 -45.44
C PRO A 33 -2.22 -22.88 -46.59
N LYS A 34 -1.15 -22.18 -47.03
CA LYS A 34 -0.19 -22.65 -48.04
C LYS A 34 0.99 -23.43 -47.43
N GLY A 35 0.93 -23.83 -46.16
CA GLY A 35 1.96 -24.61 -45.45
C GLY A 35 3.21 -23.86 -45.03
N ARG A 36 3.36 -22.58 -45.35
CA ARG A 36 4.51 -21.74 -44.93
C ARG A 36 4.37 -21.30 -43.46
N ILE A 37 5.49 -21.17 -42.74
CA ILE A 37 5.49 -20.64 -41.37
C ILE A 37 4.91 -19.22 -41.44
N SER A 38 3.89 -18.97 -40.60
CA SER A 38 3.27 -17.65 -40.49
C SER A 38 4.25 -16.66 -39.85
N LYS A 39 4.30 -15.44 -40.39
CA LYS A 39 5.06 -14.33 -39.75
C LYS A 39 4.47 -13.91 -38.39
N ARG A 40 3.20 -14.22 -38.14
CA ARG A 40 2.52 -13.94 -36.88
C ARG A 40 2.47 -15.22 -36.05
N GLN A 41 3.46 -15.42 -35.23
CA GLN A 41 3.44 -16.48 -34.20
C GLN A 41 2.76 -15.96 -32.92
N PRO A 42 2.08 -16.82 -32.15
CA PRO A 42 1.58 -16.44 -30.83
C PRO A 42 2.75 -16.08 -29.93
N PRO A 43 2.57 -15.10 -29.02
CA PRO A 43 3.61 -14.74 -28.07
C PRO A 43 3.95 -15.89 -27.12
N ILE A 44 5.11 -15.90 -26.51
CA ILE A 44 5.44 -16.86 -25.44
C ILE A 44 4.57 -16.60 -24.21
N ILE A 45 4.46 -15.33 -23.81
CA ILE A 45 3.55 -14.91 -22.74
C ILE A 45 2.44 -14.08 -23.35
N GLY A 46 1.22 -14.62 -23.31
CA GLY A 46 0.04 -13.99 -23.85
C GLY A 46 -0.56 -12.92 -22.96
N GLN A 47 -1.54 -12.19 -23.53
CA GLN A 47 -2.26 -11.14 -22.83
C GLN A 47 -3.73 -11.13 -23.19
N ILE A 48 -4.59 -11.15 -22.17
CA ILE A 48 -6.06 -11.09 -22.33
C ILE A 48 -6.59 -9.96 -21.47
N GLY A 49 -6.94 -8.84 -22.11
CA GLY A 49 -7.39 -7.63 -21.43
C GLY A 49 -6.56 -6.40 -21.79
N GLY A 50 -7.04 -5.22 -21.39
CA GLY A 50 -6.41 -3.96 -21.77
C GLY A 50 -6.43 -3.69 -23.27
N GLY A 51 -7.51 -4.06 -23.95
CA GLY A 51 -7.65 -3.91 -25.42
C GLY A 51 -6.88 -4.95 -26.25
N LYS A 52 -6.23 -5.94 -25.62
CA LYS A 52 -5.51 -7.02 -26.29
C LYS A 52 -6.16 -8.37 -26.00
N ASN A 53 -6.14 -9.24 -27.01
CA ASN A 53 -6.57 -10.64 -26.91
C ASN A 53 -5.56 -11.50 -27.70
N ALA A 54 -4.35 -11.61 -27.16
CA ALA A 54 -3.25 -12.36 -27.78
C ALA A 54 -2.93 -13.57 -26.88
N VAL A 55 -3.64 -14.66 -27.12
CA VAL A 55 -3.50 -15.91 -26.35
C VAL A 55 -2.23 -16.62 -26.79
N SER A 56 -1.42 -17.01 -25.81
CA SER A 56 -0.22 -17.84 -26.00
C SER A 56 -0.56 -19.32 -26.04
N GLY A 57 -1.39 -19.77 -25.13
CA GLY A 57 -1.63 -21.20 -24.86
C GLY A 57 -0.56 -21.87 -23.98
N LEU A 58 0.55 -21.20 -23.68
CA LEU A 58 1.56 -21.62 -22.72
C LEU A 58 1.36 -20.93 -21.38
N VAL A 59 1.69 -19.66 -21.35
CA VAL A 59 1.50 -18.80 -20.18
C VAL A 59 0.75 -17.55 -20.60
N ASP A 60 -0.42 -17.35 -20.03
CA ASP A 60 -1.25 -16.20 -20.34
C ASP A 60 -1.57 -15.39 -19.07
N VAL A 61 -1.54 -14.07 -19.18
CA VAL A 61 -1.93 -13.15 -18.12
C VAL A 61 -3.21 -12.44 -18.54
N ALA A 62 -4.25 -12.56 -17.71
CA ALA A 62 -5.58 -12.05 -18.01
C ALA A 62 -6.17 -11.24 -16.86
N SER A 63 -6.92 -10.19 -17.16
CA SER A 63 -7.82 -9.63 -16.15
C SER A 63 -9.08 -10.48 -16.04
N PHE A 64 -9.61 -10.69 -14.84
CA PHE A 64 -10.78 -11.54 -14.65
C PHE A 64 -12.01 -11.02 -15.42
N GLN A 65 -12.16 -9.70 -15.56
CA GLN A 65 -13.21 -9.07 -16.36
C GLN A 65 -13.12 -9.45 -17.84
N SER A 66 -11.90 -9.74 -18.33
CA SER A 66 -11.70 -10.14 -19.73
C SER A 66 -11.92 -11.63 -19.98
N LEU A 67 -12.05 -12.44 -18.91
CA LEU A 67 -12.34 -13.88 -18.98
C LEU A 67 -13.82 -14.20 -18.90
N SER A 68 -14.65 -13.26 -18.43
CA SER A 68 -16.09 -13.40 -18.29
C SER A 68 -16.83 -12.39 -19.16
N GLY A 69 -18.08 -12.64 -19.41
CA GLY A 69 -18.97 -11.77 -20.17
C GLY A 69 -20.42 -12.07 -19.87
N LYS A 70 -21.31 -11.54 -20.69
CA LYS A 70 -22.71 -11.88 -20.67
C LYS A 70 -23.08 -12.53 -22.00
N ASP A 71 -23.88 -13.58 -21.96
CA ASP A 71 -24.48 -14.17 -23.15
C ASP A 71 -25.34 -13.13 -23.87
N PRO A 72 -25.13 -12.89 -25.17
CA PRO A 72 -25.88 -11.88 -25.91
C PRO A 72 -27.38 -12.18 -26.01
N GLN A 73 -27.78 -13.46 -25.89
CA GLN A 73 -29.16 -13.88 -26.05
C GLN A 73 -29.90 -13.97 -24.71
N THR A 74 -29.23 -14.51 -23.68
CA THR A 74 -29.87 -14.76 -22.38
C THR A 74 -29.53 -13.69 -21.34
N GLY A 75 -28.44 -12.92 -21.55
CA GLY A 75 -27.91 -11.97 -20.57
C GLY A 75 -27.22 -12.63 -19.37
N GLU A 76 -27.17 -13.97 -19.34
CA GLU A 76 -26.52 -14.70 -18.26
C GLU A 76 -24.98 -14.55 -18.29
N PRO A 77 -24.32 -14.60 -17.12
CA PRO A 77 -22.88 -14.54 -17.07
C PRO A 77 -22.26 -15.81 -17.68
N ILE A 78 -21.31 -15.60 -18.59
CA ILE A 78 -20.55 -16.68 -19.25
C ILE A 78 -19.05 -16.50 -19.03
N VAL A 79 -18.33 -17.63 -19.08
CA VAL A 79 -16.86 -17.65 -19.01
C VAL A 79 -16.31 -18.11 -20.35
N LYS A 80 -15.25 -17.49 -20.82
CA LYS A 80 -14.59 -17.87 -22.07
C LYS A 80 -14.02 -19.27 -21.98
N ASP A 81 -14.24 -20.08 -23.01
CA ASP A 81 -13.80 -21.50 -23.06
C ASP A 81 -12.29 -21.67 -22.89
N LEU A 82 -11.49 -20.66 -23.26
CA LEU A 82 -10.04 -20.71 -23.09
C LEU A 82 -9.61 -21.02 -21.64
N VAL A 83 -10.42 -20.65 -20.63
CA VAL A 83 -10.13 -20.90 -19.21
C VAL A 83 -9.98 -22.40 -18.93
N ARG A 84 -10.63 -23.23 -19.72
CA ARG A 84 -10.61 -24.70 -19.57
C ARG A 84 -9.30 -25.33 -20.05
N ASN A 85 -8.44 -24.59 -20.74
CA ASN A 85 -7.22 -25.12 -21.34
C ASN A 85 -6.01 -25.08 -20.40
N TYR A 86 -6.18 -24.52 -19.18
CA TYR A 86 -5.04 -24.36 -18.26
C TYR A 86 -5.09 -25.36 -17.10
N GLY A 87 -4.02 -26.10 -16.94
CA GLY A 87 -3.83 -27.02 -15.80
C GLY A 87 -3.42 -26.34 -14.50
N LEU A 88 -2.90 -25.11 -14.60
CA LEU A 88 -2.47 -24.27 -13.47
C LEU A 88 -3.07 -22.86 -13.58
N ILE A 89 -3.69 -22.39 -12.52
CA ILE A 89 -4.17 -21.02 -12.37
C ILE A 89 -3.52 -20.38 -11.17
N ILE A 90 -3.01 -19.16 -11.35
CA ILE A 90 -2.55 -18.29 -10.29
C ILE A 90 -3.49 -17.09 -10.24
N CYS A 91 -4.16 -16.88 -9.11
CA CYS A 91 -5.07 -15.76 -8.88
C CYS A 91 -4.37 -14.74 -8.00
N ASP A 92 -3.97 -13.62 -8.59
CA ASP A 92 -3.37 -12.51 -7.86
C ASP A 92 -4.43 -11.68 -7.16
N GLU A 93 -4.09 -11.13 -5.99
CA GLU A 93 -5.01 -10.44 -5.08
C GLU A 93 -6.30 -11.26 -4.86
N CYS A 94 -6.13 -12.53 -4.55
CA CYS A 94 -7.21 -13.50 -4.47
C CYS A 94 -8.28 -13.16 -3.41
N HIS A 95 -8.03 -12.20 -2.52
CA HIS A 95 -9.06 -11.67 -1.62
C HIS A 95 -10.25 -11.04 -2.40
N HIS A 96 -10.07 -10.73 -3.68
CA HIS A 96 -11.16 -10.36 -4.59
C HIS A 96 -11.94 -11.57 -5.15
N ALA A 97 -11.52 -12.82 -4.88
CA ALA A 97 -12.15 -14.04 -5.45
C ALA A 97 -13.63 -14.23 -5.05
N ALA A 98 -14.07 -13.59 -3.98
CA ALA A 98 -15.49 -13.54 -3.62
C ALA A 98 -16.33 -12.59 -4.52
N ALA A 99 -15.71 -11.87 -5.47
CA ALA A 99 -16.46 -11.14 -6.49
C ALA A 99 -17.12 -12.15 -7.46
N PRO A 100 -18.43 -12.01 -7.77
CA PRO A 100 -19.18 -13.02 -8.51
C PRO A 100 -18.55 -13.44 -9.86
N GLN A 101 -17.93 -12.49 -10.55
CA GLN A 101 -17.29 -12.77 -11.84
C GLN A 101 -16.02 -13.63 -11.69
N LEU A 102 -15.18 -13.36 -10.70
CA LEU A 102 -13.95 -14.11 -10.47
C LEU A 102 -14.28 -15.49 -9.90
N GLU A 103 -15.28 -15.59 -9.01
CA GLU A 103 -15.80 -16.85 -8.52
C GLU A 103 -16.28 -17.73 -9.67
N LEU A 104 -17.05 -17.17 -10.61
CA LEU A 104 -17.54 -17.89 -11.78
C LEU A 104 -16.38 -18.41 -12.65
N VAL A 105 -15.35 -17.58 -12.89
CA VAL A 105 -14.17 -17.98 -13.66
C VAL A 105 -13.45 -19.15 -12.99
N LEU A 106 -13.18 -19.06 -11.68
CA LEU A 106 -12.47 -20.11 -10.94
C LEU A 106 -13.26 -21.41 -10.87
N LYS A 107 -14.61 -21.35 -10.68
CA LYS A 107 -15.48 -22.53 -10.69
C LYS A 107 -15.59 -23.19 -12.07
N SER A 108 -15.43 -22.42 -13.15
CA SER A 108 -15.51 -22.94 -14.53
C SER A 108 -14.20 -23.57 -15.01
N ALA A 109 -13.11 -23.40 -14.25
CA ALA A 109 -11.78 -23.85 -14.62
C ALA A 109 -11.53 -25.29 -14.11
N PRO A 110 -11.29 -26.30 -14.97
CA PRO A 110 -10.95 -27.66 -14.56
C PRO A 110 -9.45 -27.78 -14.23
N ALA A 111 -8.82 -26.69 -13.78
CA ALA A 111 -7.40 -26.67 -13.49
C ALA A 111 -7.05 -27.60 -12.32
N LYS A 112 -5.99 -28.39 -12.49
CA LYS A 112 -5.49 -29.28 -11.43
C LYS A 112 -4.95 -28.51 -10.24
N TYR A 113 -4.35 -27.33 -10.49
CA TYR A 113 -3.74 -26.49 -9.48
C TYR A 113 -4.31 -25.07 -9.55
N VAL A 114 -4.78 -24.57 -8.41
CA VAL A 114 -5.23 -23.19 -8.24
C VAL A 114 -4.50 -22.60 -7.05
N TYR A 115 -3.73 -21.55 -7.28
CA TYR A 115 -3.02 -20.81 -6.25
C TYR A 115 -3.57 -19.40 -6.11
N GLY A 116 -3.97 -19.04 -4.90
CA GLY A 116 -4.32 -17.67 -4.54
C GLY A 116 -3.13 -16.96 -3.92
N LEU A 117 -2.82 -15.77 -4.41
CA LEU A 117 -1.82 -14.86 -3.83
C LEU A 117 -2.55 -13.65 -3.24
N SER A 118 -2.19 -13.25 -2.03
CA SER A 118 -2.73 -12.04 -1.40
C SER A 118 -1.79 -11.56 -0.29
N ALA A 119 -1.63 -10.24 -0.19
CA ALA A 119 -0.98 -9.63 0.95
C ALA A 119 -1.88 -9.62 2.20
N THR A 120 -3.20 -9.73 2.01
CA THR A 120 -4.22 -9.67 3.07
C THR A 120 -5.25 -10.77 2.87
N PRO A 121 -4.92 -12.03 3.24
CA PRO A 121 -5.82 -13.17 3.02
C PRO A 121 -7.06 -13.12 3.92
N GLU A 122 -6.97 -12.44 5.07
CA GLU A 122 -8.11 -12.26 5.97
C GLU A 122 -8.99 -11.11 5.49
N ARG A 123 -10.30 -11.36 5.42
CA ARG A 123 -11.30 -10.39 5.01
C ARG A 123 -12.15 -9.95 6.20
N SER A 124 -12.36 -8.65 6.31
CA SER A 124 -13.20 -8.06 7.36
C SER A 124 -14.70 -8.33 7.19
N ASP A 125 -15.13 -8.78 5.99
CA ASP A 125 -16.53 -9.10 5.66
C ASP A 125 -16.90 -10.57 5.89
N GLY A 126 -16.01 -11.39 6.48
CA GLY A 126 -16.25 -12.79 6.80
C GLY A 126 -16.17 -13.76 5.60
N LEU A 127 -15.89 -13.29 4.38
CA LEU A 127 -15.81 -14.14 3.19
C LEU A 127 -14.49 -14.91 3.02
N THR A 128 -13.65 -14.95 4.04
CA THR A 128 -12.39 -15.74 4.05
C THR A 128 -12.65 -17.23 3.76
N ARG A 129 -13.80 -17.77 4.22
CA ARG A 129 -14.19 -19.16 3.94
C ARG A 129 -14.45 -19.41 2.45
N ALA A 130 -15.09 -18.47 1.76
CA ALA A 130 -15.31 -18.55 0.32
C ALA A 130 -13.99 -18.56 -0.46
N LEU A 131 -13.03 -17.76 -0.03
CA LEU A 131 -11.68 -17.75 -0.60
C LEU A 131 -11.00 -19.11 -0.46
N SER A 132 -11.08 -19.74 0.72
CA SER A 132 -10.52 -21.08 0.94
C SER A 132 -11.20 -22.16 0.11
N MET A 133 -12.50 -22.01 -0.22
CA MET A 133 -13.22 -22.94 -1.11
C MET A 133 -12.76 -22.80 -2.58
N LEU A 134 -12.34 -21.62 -3.01
CA LEU A 134 -11.95 -21.34 -4.38
C LEU A 134 -10.45 -21.57 -4.65
N CYS A 135 -9.59 -21.18 -3.71
CA CYS A 135 -8.15 -21.21 -3.86
C CYS A 135 -7.46 -22.23 -2.94
N GLY A 136 -8.23 -22.95 -2.13
CA GLY A 136 -7.69 -23.88 -1.13
C GLY A 136 -7.27 -23.18 0.19
N PRO A 137 -6.83 -23.97 1.18
CA PRO A 137 -6.41 -23.44 2.48
C PRO A 137 -5.11 -22.65 2.37
N LEU A 138 -4.88 -21.78 3.36
CA LEU A 138 -3.62 -21.04 3.49
C LEU A 138 -2.45 -22.03 3.62
N ARG A 139 -1.54 -22.03 2.65
CA ARG A 139 -0.42 -22.96 2.55
C ARG A 139 0.89 -22.39 3.06
N TYR A 140 1.10 -21.11 2.79
CA TYR A 140 2.34 -20.42 3.11
C TYR A 140 2.08 -18.96 3.47
N VAL A 141 2.74 -18.48 4.51
CA VAL A 141 2.73 -17.09 4.95
C VAL A 141 4.17 -16.61 5.06
N ILE A 142 4.46 -15.53 4.38
CA ILE A 142 5.74 -14.85 4.57
C ILE A 142 5.56 -13.99 5.83
N ASP A 143 6.32 -14.30 6.89
CA ASP A 143 6.35 -13.44 8.06
C ASP A 143 7.10 -12.15 7.74
N PRO A 144 6.44 -10.96 7.83
CA PRO A 144 7.08 -9.71 7.46
C PRO A 144 8.30 -9.35 8.30
N LYS A 145 8.36 -9.80 9.57
CA LYS A 145 9.51 -9.55 10.46
C LYS A 145 10.71 -10.37 10.00
N THR A 146 10.53 -11.65 9.76
CA THR A 146 11.56 -12.53 9.22
C THR A 146 12.08 -12.01 7.87
N GLN A 147 11.17 -11.56 7.01
CA GLN A 147 11.54 -10.95 5.73
C GLN A 147 12.40 -9.69 5.92
N ALA A 148 12.05 -8.81 6.88
CA ALA A 148 12.83 -7.61 7.17
C ALA A 148 14.25 -7.94 7.59
N ILE A 149 14.41 -8.93 8.47
CA ILE A 149 15.72 -9.42 8.94
C ILE A 149 16.53 -9.97 7.76
N GLN A 150 15.93 -10.80 6.92
CA GLN A 150 16.60 -11.38 5.75
C GLN A 150 17.03 -10.34 4.72
N GLN A 151 16.24 -9.27 4.57
CA GLN A 151 16.56 -8.16 3.66
C GLN A 151 17.63 -7.23 4.23
N GLY A 152 17.89 -7.24 5.55
CA GLY A 152 18.79 -6.30 6.22
C GLY A 152 18.29 -4.84 6.16
N ILE A 153 16.99 -4.62 5.89
CA ILE A 153 16.38 -3.29 5.77
C ILE A 153 15.72 -2.92 7.09
N GLN A 154 16.24 -1.90 7.76
CA GLN A 154 15.62 -1.35 8.96
C GLN A 154 14.29 -0.68 8.61
N ARG A 155 13.24 -0.97 9.38
CA ARG A 155 11.87 -0.45 9.18
C ARG A 155 11.48 0.44 10.35
N ILE A 156 11.29 1.72 10.09
CA ILE A 156 11.03 2.74 11.11
C ILE A 156 9.70 3.43 10.84
N VAL A 157 8.91 3.66 11.88
CA VAL A 157 7.76 4.59 11.87
C VAL A 157 8.11 5.80 12.70
N ARG A 158 7.92 6.99 12.14
CA ARG A 158 8.03 8.28 12.82
C ARG A 158 6.64 8.89 13.00
N PRO A 159 6.00 8.71 14.16
CA PRO A 159 4.76 9.42 14.46
C PRO A 159 5.06 10.93 14.54
N ARG A 160 4.29 11.72 13.77
CA ARG A 160 4.35 13.17 13.79
C ARG A 160 3.09 13.69 14.46
N PHE A 161 3.15 13.94 15.75
CA PHE A 161 2.03 14.49 16.50
C PHE A 161 1.80 15.94 16.09
N THR A 162 0.68 16.20 15.43
CA THR A 162 0.44 17.50 14.81
C THR A 162 0.05 18.57 15.82
N GLY A 163 -0.50 18.19 16.98
CA GLY A 163 -0.99 19.09 18.01
C GLY A 163 -2.12 20.02 17.57
N ILE A 164 -2.65 19.82 16.35
CA ILE A 164 -3.67 20.71 15.78
C ILE A 164 -5.01 20.54 16.48
N ARG A 165 -5.77 21.63 16.53
CA ARG A 165 -7.20 21.64 16.88
C ARG A 165 -7.97 22.04 15.64
N LEU A 166 -9.11 21.38 15.40
CA LEU A 166 -10.02 21.72 14.32
C LEU A 166 -11.21 22.51 14.91
N PRO A 167 -11.22 23.84 14.83
CA PRO A 167 -12.29 24.66 15.41
C PRO A 167 -13.67 24.34 14.83
N ALA A 168 -13.72 23.90 13.57
CA ALA A 168 -14.95 23.49 12.88
C ALA A 168 -15.30 22.00 13.09
N TYR A 169 -14.60 21.29 14.00
CA TYR A 169 -14.95 19.92 14.32
C TYR A 169 -16.17 19.86 15.23
N GLU A 170 -17.21 19.19 14.78
CA GLU A 170 -18.42 18.90 15.56
C GLU A 170 -18.41 17.43 16.00
N PRO A 171 -18.75 17.11 17.26
CA PRO A 171 -18.95 15.73 17.71
C PRO A 171 -20.00 15.04 16.82
N GLY A 172 -19.63 13.91 16.21
CA GLY A 172 -20.49 13.20 15.26
C GLY A 172 -20.23 13.50 13.79
N ALA A 173 -19.29 14.41 13.46
CA ALA A 173 -18.84 14.61 12.08
C ALA A 173 -18.39 13.30 11.43
N SER A 174 -18.78 13.12 10.17
CA SER A 174 -18.36 11.97 9.37
C SER A 174 -16.86 12.00 9.11
N PHE A 175 -16.26 10.82 8.85
CA PHE A 175 -14.84 10.73 8.50
C PHE A 175 -14.46 11.63 7.31
N ASN A 176 -15.34 11.74 6.31
CA ASN A 176 -15.10 12.60 5.15
C ASN A 176 -15.03 14.09 5.51
N GLN A 177 -15.92 14.58 6.39
CA GLN A 177 -15.88 15.95 6.88
C GLN A 177 -14.61 16.24 7.68
N ILE A 178 -14.22 15.31 8.58
CA ILE A 178 -12.97 15.42 9.33
C ILE A 178 -11.77 15.46 8.37
N LEU A 179 -11.76 14.58 7.37
CA LEU A 179 -10.69 14.51 6.38
C LEU A 179 -10.55 15.82 5.58
N ASP A 180 -11.67 16.43 5.18
CA ASP A 180 -11.66 17.69 4.45
C ASP A 180 -11.12 18.85 5.32
N LEU A 181 -11.44 18.88 6.61
CA LEU A 181 -10.87 19.83 7.57
C LEU A 181 -9.36 19.64 7.77
N LEU A 182 -8.90 18.39 7.88
CA LEU A 182 -7.45 18.07 7.98
C LEU A 182 -6.70 18.51 6.74
N CYS A 183 -7.24 18.21 5.55
CA CYS A 183 -6.63 18.58 4.27
C CYS A 183 -6.51 20.08 4.07
N ALA A 184 -7.44 20.85 4.63
CA ALA A 184 -7.44 22.32 4.58
C ALA A 184 -6.54 22.98 5.66
N HIS A 185 -6.01 22.21 6.62
CA HIS A 185 -5.31 22.79 7.77
C HIS A 185 -3.87 23.20 7.41
N ALA A 186 -3.62 24.51 7.33
CA ALA A 186 -2.36 25.06 6.83
C ALA A 186 -1.12 24.62 7.62
N ALA A 187 -1.17 24.63 8.97
CA ALA A 187 -0.03 24.23 9.80
C ALA A 187 0.30 22.72 9.63
N ARG A 188 -0.72 21.88 9.46
CA ARG A 188 -0.53 20.46 9.18
C ARG A 188 0.12 20.22 7.81
N ASN A 189 -0.36 20.91 6.80
CA ASN A 189 0.20 20.83 5.45
C ASN A 189 1.65 21.34 5.41
N LYS A 190 1.93 22.42 6.15
CA LYS A 190 3.30 22.93 6.30
C LYS A 190 4.22 21.87 6.93
N LEU A 191 3.79 21.20 8.00
CA LEU A 191 4.57 20.13 8.64
C LEU A 191 4.88 18.99 7.68
N ILE A 192 3.88 18.54 6.88
CA ILE A 192 4.07 17.49 5.87
C ILE A 192 5.09 17.90 4.82
N VAL A 193 5.01 19.13 4.34
CA VAL A 193 5.92 19.68 3.34
C VAL A 193 7.32 19.82 3.90
N ASP A 194 7.49 20.36 5.10
CA ASP A 194 8.78 20.55 5.75
C ASP A 194 9.49 19.18 5.95
N ASP A 195 8.76 18.16 6.45
CA ASP A 195 9.30 16.81 6.62
C ASP A 195 9.70 16.15 5.28
N ALA A 196 8.91 16.34 4.23
CA ALA A 196 9.20 15.78 2.91
C ALA A 196 10.43 16.45 2.27
N LEU A 197 10.60 17.76 2.47
CA LEU A 197 11.76 18.53 2.02
C LEU A 197 13.04 18.11 2.77
N GLU A 198 12.95 17.91 4.07
CA GLU A 198 14.06 17.42 4.89
C GLU A 198 14.50 16.03 4.43
N ALA A 199 13.56 15.13 4.17
CA ALA A 199 13.89 13.80 3.63
C ALA A 199 14.58 13.90 2.27
N ALA A 200 14.04 14.67 1.33
CA ALA A 200 14.64 14.85 0.00
C ALA A 200 16.06 15.47 0.09
N SER A 201 16.27 16.48 0.94
CA SER A 201 17.58 17.11 1.14
C SER A 201 18.61 16.16 1.77
N SER A 202 18.13 15.17 2.52
CA SER A 202 18.94 14.10 3.11
C SER A 202 19.22 12.93 2.14
N GLY A 203 18.93 13.08 0.84
CA GLY A 203 19.17 12.06 -0.16
C GLY A 203 18.15 10.90 -0.15
N ARG A 204 16.99 11.11 0.49
CA ARG A 204 15.91 10.11 0.56
C ARG A 204 14.91 10.31 -0.58
N HIS A 205 14.09 9.28 -0.83
CA HIS A 205 13.10 9.26 -1.90
C HIS A 205 11.67 9.28 -1.34
N PRO A 206 11.12 10.47 -1.07
CA PRO A 206 9.83 10.63 -0.41
C PRO A 206 8.65 10.38 -1.34
N LEU A 207 7.69 9.57 -0.85
CA LEU A 207 6.37 9.37 -1.41
C LEU A 207 5.32 9.92 -0.44
N VAL A 208 4.61 10.97 -0.83
CA VAL A 208 3.54 11.58 -0.03
C VAL A 208 2.19 11.08 -0.54
N LEU A 209 1.39 10.49 0.35
CA LEU A 209 0.09 9.92 0.01
C LEU A 209 -1.07 10.69 0.60
N SER A 210 -2.03 11.04 -0.24
CA SER A 210 -3.28 11.66 0.15
C SER A 210 -4.50 10.90 -0.41
N LYS A 211 -5.60 10.90 0.33
CA LYS A 211 -6.92 10.42 -0.14
C LYS A 211 -7.66 11.44 -1.00
N ARG A 212 -7.23 12.69 -0.98
CA ARG A 212 -7.90 13.80 -1.66
C ARG A 212 -7.00 14.39 -2.73
N LYS A 213 -7.51 14.46 -3.97
CA LYS A 213 -6.80 15.07 -5.10
C LYS A 213 -6.45 16.53 -4.80
N LYS A 214 -7.41 17.33 -4.35
CA LYS A 214 -7.18 18.74 -4.01
C LYS A 214 -6.10 18.93 -2.95
N HIS A 215 -6.00 18.02 -2.00
CA HIS A 215 -4.94 18.04 -1.00
C HIS A 215 -3.56 17.69 -1.60
N ALA A 216 -3.50 16.68 -2.48
CA ALA A 216 -2.27 16.37 -3.21
C ALA A 216 -1.79 17.55 -4.07
N GLU A 217 -2.72 18.24 -4.76
CA GLU A 217 -2.44 19.45 -5.54
C GLU A 217 -1.94 20.59 -4.66
N GLU A 218 -2.56 20.80 -3.50
CA GLU A 218 -2.14 21.83 -2.52
C GLU A 218 -0.76 21.54 -1.96
N LEU A 219 -0.45 20.28 -1.59
CA LEU A 219 0.90 19.91 -1.14
C LEU A 219 1.94 20.14 -2.25
N CYS A 220 1.61 19.83 -3.51
CA CYS A 220 2.48 20.15 -4.63
C CYS A 220 2.69 21.65 -4.82
N ARG A 221 1.64 22.46 -4.65
CA ARG A 221 1.76 23.92 -4.71
C ARG A 221 2.70 24.44 -3.62
N LEU A 222 2.53 23.98 -2.39
CA LEU A 222 3.39 24.36 -1.27
C LEU A 222 4.86 23.93 -1.47
N LEU A 223 5.11 22.80 -2.08
CA LEU A 223 6.45 22.34 -2.44
C LEU A 223 7.08 23.24 -3.51
N ARG A 224 6.31 23.66 -4.54
CA ARG A 224 6.80 24.60 -5.57
C ARG A 224 7.08 25.98 -4.99
N ASP A 225 6.26 26.47 -4.07
CA ASP A 225 6.51 27.72 -3.36
C ASP A 225 7.83 27.74 -2.57
N ARG A 226 8.37 26.53 -2.28
CA ARG A 226 9.70 26.32 -1.65
C ARG A 226 10.82 26.01 -2.65
N GLY A 227 10.56 26.16 -3.96
CA GLY A 227 11.55 25.96 -5.02
C GLY A 227 11.79 24.49 -5.42
N HIS A 228 10.88 23.54 -5.05
CA HIS A 228 10.96 22.14 -5.43
C HIS A 228 9.93 21.79 -6.51
N GLU A 229 10.31 20.92 -7.45
CA GLU A 229 9.42 20.41 -8.48
C GLU A 229 8.93 19.00 -8.14
N PRO A 230 7.79 18.84 -7.44
CA PRO A 230 7.24 17.54 -7.12
C PRO A 230 6.60 16.88 -8.33
N ILE A 231 6.54 15.56 -8.31
CA ILE A 231 5.81 14.76 -9.29
C ILE A 231 4.43 14.47 -8.74
N LEU A 232 3.38 15.02 -9.38
CA LEU A 232 2.00 14.78 -8.98
C LEU A 232 1.42 13.58 -9.75
N LEU A 233 0.88 12.62 -9.00
CA LEU A 233 0.23 11.43 -9.54
C LEU A 233 -1.19 11.30 -8.98
N THR A 234 -2.21 11.54 -9.81
CA THR A 234 -3.63 11.38 -9.44
C THR A 234 -4.36 10.46 -10.41
N GLY A 235 -5.45 9.85 -9.96
CA GLY A 235 -6.23 8.91 -10.77
C GLY A 235 -6.95 9.53 -11.98
N GLU A 236 -7.07 10.87 -12.03
CA GLU A 236 -7.74 11.61 -13.11
C GLU A 236 -6.79 12.04 -14.24
N ILE A 237 -5.49 11.82 -14.09
CA ILE A 237 -4.53 12.07 -15.17
C ILE A 237 -4.86 11.14 -16.34
N ASP A 238 -4.91 11.67 -17.56
CA ASP A 238 -5.14 10.86 -18.75
C ASP A 238 -4.20 9.66 -18.83
N ALA A 239 -4.71 8.52 -19.29
CA ALA A 239 -3.95 7.26 -19.31
C ALA A 239 -2.63 7.37 -20.11
N LYS A 240 -2.59 8.20 -21.16
CA LYS A 240 -1.40 8.44 -21.97
C LYS A 240 -0.37 9.27 -21.21
N GLU A 241 -0.81 10.34 -20.57
CA GLU A 241 0.04 11.21 -19.75
C GLU A 241 0.56 10.46 -18.53
N ARG A 242 -0.30 9.72 -17.83
CA ARG A 242 0.09 8.85 -16.72
C ARG A 242 1.17 7.85 -17.13
N LYS A 243 0.98 7.18 -18.27
CA LYS A 243 1.99 6.26 -18.80
C LYS A 243 3.31 6.96 -19.09
N ALA A 244 3.29 8.17 -19.63
CA ALA A 244 4.47 8.97 -19.90
C ALA A 244 5.20 9.37 -18.62
N ILE A 245 4.47 9.75 -17.56
CA ILE A 245 5.06 10.06 -16.24
C ILE A 245 5.66 8.78 -15.64
N LEU A 246 4.89 7.69 -15.55
CA LEU A 246 5.35 6.43 -14.96
C LEU A 246 6.59 5.86 -15.68
N SER A 247 6.71 6.04 -17.00
CA SER A 247 7.89 5.59 -17.75
C SER A 247 9.17 6.38 -17.44
N LYS A 248 9.04 7.62 -16.93
CA LYS A 248 10.16 8.47 -16.55
C LYS A 248 10.61 8.26 -15.10
N LEU A 249 9.71 7.79 -14.23
CA LEU A 249 9.99 7.65 -12.79
C LEU A 249 11.24 6.82 -12.47
N PRO A 250 11.52 5.69 -13.14
CA PRO A 250 12.76 4.94 -12.88
C PRO A 250 14.03 5.76 -13.10
N GLY A 251 14.01 6.75 -14.01
CA GLY A 251 15.14 7.63 -14.26
C GLY A 251 15.39 8.69 -13.17
N PHE A 252 14.48 8.87 -12.24
CA PHE A 252 14.62 9.84 -11.13
C PHE A 252 15.22 9.23 -9.86
N GLU A 253 15.72 8.02 -9.90
CA GLU A 253 16.35 7.35 -8.76
C GLU A 253 17.54 8.10 -8.15
N HIS A 254 18.20 8.98 -8.92
CA HIS A 254 19.32 9.79 -8.45
C HIS A 254 18.95 11.25 -8.12
N GLU A 255 17.69 11.66 -8.33
CA GLU A 255 17.27 13.06 -8.19
C GLU A 255 16.55 13.37 -6.88
N CYS A 256 16.28 12.38 -6.04
CA CYS A 256 15.55 12.52 -4.76
C CYS A 256 14.26 13.35 -4.87
N ARG A 257 13.53 13.21 -5.98
CA ARG A 257 12.30 13.97 -6.23
C ARG A 257 11.18 13.52 -5.31
N ILE A 258 10.42 14.50 -4.81
CA ILE A 258 9.24 14.23 -4.01
C ILE A 258 8.09 13.81 -4.93
N ILE A 259 7.54 12.62 -4.70
CA ILE A 259 6.36 12.14 -5.40
C ILE A 259 5.15 12.36 -4.50
N VAL A 260 4.14 13.07 -5.00
CA VAL A 260 2.86 13.25 -4.31
C VAL A 260 1.79 12.49 -5.08
N ALA A 261 1.12 11.55 -4.44
CA ALA A 261 0.19 10.65 -5.11
C ALA A 261 -1.13 10.48 -4.35
N THR A 262 -2.20 10.15 -5.09
CA THR A 262 -3.43 9.67 -4.46
C THR A 262 -3.36 8.16 -4.22
N GLU A 263 -3.98 7.69 -3.11
CA GLU A 263 -3.97 6.26 -2.74
C GLU A 263 -4.51 5.35 -3.85
N SER A 264 -5.50 5.81 -4.62
CA SER A 264 -6.09 5.04 -5.72
C SER A 264 -5.07 4.63 -6.78
N LEU A 265 -4.07 5.47 -7.01
CA LEU A 265 -3.06 5.23 -8.03
C LEU A 265 -2.04 4.16 -7.61
N LEU A 266 -1.77 4.03 -6.32
CA LEU A 266 -0.88 2.98 -5.81
C LEU A 266 -1.40 1.58 -6.10
N SER A 267 -2.73 1.41 -6.15
CA SER A 267 -3.35 0.13 -6.48
C SER A 267 -3.22 -0.26 -7.96
N GLU A 268 -2.66 0.61 -8.80
CA GLU A 268 -2.62 0.46 -10.27
C GLU A 268 -1.26 0.03 -10.84
N GLY A 269 -0.42 -0.65 -10.04
CA GLY A 269 0.85 -1.19 -10.55
C GLY A 269 2.04 -0.22 -10.48
N PHE A 270 1.95 0.83 -9.68
CA PHE A 270 3.06 1.69 -9.33
C PHE A 270 4.10 0.93 -8.51
N ASP A 271 5.29 0.72 -9.05
CA ASP A 271 6.36 -0.05 -8.41
C ASP A 271 7.71 0.64 -8.63
N LEU A 272 8.21 1.30 -7.59
CA LEU A 272 9.51 1.98 -7.59
C LEU A 272 10.34 1.44 -6.44
N ALA A 273 11.33 0.62 -6.76
CA ALA A 273 12.15 -0.06 -5.76
C ALA A 273 13.00 0.90 -4.92
N TYR A 274 13.38 2.06 -5.46
CA TYR A 274 14.22 3.05 -4.78
C TYR A 274 13.48 3.84 -3.68
N LEU A 275 12.13 3.85 -3.66
CA LEU A 275 11.38 4.56 -2.62
C LEU A 275 11.70 4.02 -1.24
N ASP A 276 11.99 4.93 -0.31
CA ASP A 276 12.44 4.60 1.03
C ASP A 276 11.73 5.39 2.15
N ASN A 277 11.04 6.49 1.81
CA ASN A 277 10.25 7.28 2.75
C ASN A 277 8.79 7.38 2.30
N LEU A 278 7.85 7.08 3.21
CA LEU A 278 6.41 7.18 3.00
C LEU A 278 5.79 8.17 3.96
N PHE A 279 5.10 9.18 3.44
CA PHE A 279 4.39 10.18 4.21
C PHE A 279 2.89 9.93 4.10
N ILE A 280 2.26 9.49 5.19
CA ILE A 280 0.82 9.23 5.26
C ILE A 280 0.10 10.55 5.56
N ALA A 281 -0.07 11.39 4.53
CA ALA A 281 -0.61 12.74 4.67
C ALA A 281 -2.10 12.77 5.08
N THR A 282 -2.83 11.67 4.89
CA THR A 282 -4.23 11.53 5.32
C THR A 282 -4.42 10.27 6.15
N PRO A 283 -5.25 10.30 7.22
CA PRO A 283 -5.44 9.16 8.09
C PRO A 283 -5.97 7.92 7.36
N ILE A 284 -5.40 6.76 7.67
CA ILE A 284 -5.79 5.45 7.15
C ILE A 284 -6.31 4.63 8.34
N ALA A 285 -7.43 3.93 8.15
CA ALA A 285 -8.06 3.12 9.20
C ALA A 285 -7.85 1.62 9.04
N TRP A 286 -7.57 1.16 7.81
CA TRP A 286 -7.61 -0.26 7.48
C TRP A 286 -6.20 -0.86 7.36
N ASP A 287 -5.99 -1.99 8.06
CA ASP A 287 -4.72 -2.70 8.12
C ASP A 287 -4.20 -3.10 6.73
N GLY A 288 -5.09 -3.54 5.83
CA GLY A 288 -4.73 -3.91 4.47
C GLY A 288 -4.17 -2.74 3.65
N SER A 289 -4.73 -1.54 3.81
CA SER A 289 -4.24 -0.34 3.12
C SER A 289 -2.84 0.04 3.60
N VAL A 290 -2.62 0.02 4.93
CA VAL A 290 -1.29 0.27 5.53
C VAL A 290 -0.28 -0.77 5.02
N THR A 291 -0.65 -2.05 5.03
CA THR A 291 0.22 -3.15 4.57
C THR A 291 0.61 -2.98 3.10
N GLN A 292 -0.35 -2.65 2.23
CA GLN A 292 -0.09 -2.44 0.80
C GLN A 292 0.80 -1.22 0.56
N GLN A 293 0.57 -0.12 1.27
CA GLN A 293 1.36 1.11 1.12
C GLN A 293 2.78 0.91 1.65
N ALA A 294 2.94 0.34 2.85
CA ALA A 294 4.24 0.01 3.42
C ALA A 294 5.00 -1.02 2.56
N GLY A 295 4.30 -1.99 1.99
CA GLY A 295 4.87 -3.00 1.10
C GLY A 295 5.60 -2.43 -0.12
N ARG A 296 5.23 -1.20 -0.57
CA ARG A 296 5.94 -0.50 -1.65
C ARG A 296 7.36 -0.14 -1.28
N LEU A 297 7.61 0.14 0.01
CA LEU A 297 8.95 0.44 0.50
C LEU A 297 9.82 -0.80 0.67
N HIS A 298 9.22 -2.01 0.78
CA HIS A 298 9.95 -3.23 1.10
C HIS A 298 10.67 -3.86 -0.11
N ARG A 299 10.64 -3.20 -1.27
CA ARG A 299 11.35 -3.66 -2.46
C ARG A 299 12.86 -3.57 -2.23
N ASN A 300 13.57 -4.64 -2.61
CA ASN A 300 15.03 -4.63 -2.59
C ASN A 300 15.54 -3.63 -3.63
N TYR A 301 16.46 -2.80 -3.21
CA TYR A 301 17.17 -1.85 -4.04
C TYR A 301 18.59 -1.67 -3.49
N ASP A 302 19.57 -1.62 -4.37
CA ASP A 302 20.97 -1.52 -3.98
C ASP A 302 21.22 -0.24 -3.15
N GLY A 303 21.86 -0.40 -2.00
CA GLY A 303 22.12 0.70 -1.08
C GLY A 303 20.97 1.06 -0.14
N LYS A 304 19.77 0.46 -0.29
CA LYS A 304 18.65 0.72 0.62
C LYS A 304 18.85 -0.02 1.94
N GLN A 305 19.21 0.71 2.99
CA GLN A 305 19.44 0.15 4.34
C GLN A 305 18.26 0.39 5.28
N ARG A 306 17.42 1.40 5.00
CA ARG A 306 16.36 1.85 5.90
C ARG A 306 15.16 2.36 5.12
N VAL A 307 13.96 2.03 5.61
CA VAL A 307 12.70 2.59 5.14
C VAL A 307 11.97 3.26 6.31
N GLU A 308 11.36 4.41 6.04
CA GLU A 308 10.69 5.20 7.07
C GLU A 308 9.26 5.54 6.67
N ILE A 309 8.35 5.45 7.63
CA ILE A 309 6.97 5.91 7.49
C ILE A 309 6.75 7.10 8.41
N PHE A 310 6.39 8.25 7.85
CA PHE A 310 5.95 9.42 8.59
C PHE A 310 4.43 9.35 8.72
N ASP A 311 3.96 9.15 9.94
CA ASP A 311 2.53 9.02 10.27
C ASP A 311 2.06 10.27 11.04
N TYR A 312 1.25 11.11 10.37
CA TYR A 312 0.74 12.34 10.99
C TYR A 312 -0.45 12.03 11.89
N VAL A 313 -0.24 12.22 13.18
CA VAL A 313 -1.14 11.79 14.25
C VAL A 313 -1.89 12.96 14.85
N ASP A 314 -3.21 12.96 14.69
CA ASP A 314 -4.11 14.03 15.13
C ASP A 314 -4.95 13.52 16.33
N LEU A 315 -4.39 13.52 17.54
CA LEU A 315 -4.97 12.92 18.75
C LEU A 315 -6.17 13.70 19.31
N SER A 316 -6.31 14.97 18.97
CA SER A 316 -7.43 15.82 19.43
C SER A 316 -8.80 15.30 18.98
N ILE A 317 -8.85 14.39 18.00
CA ILE A 317 -10.06 13.80 17.46
C ILE A 317 -10.11 12.33 17.83
N PRO A 318 -11.08 11.89 18.68
CA PRO A 318 -11.12 10.51 19.21
C PRO A 318 -11.18 9.43 18.11
N MET A 319 -11.84 9.72 16.98
CA MET A 319 -11.87 8.80 15.84
C MET A 319 -10.46 8.58 15.29
N LEU A 320 -9.68 9.63 15.08
CA LEU A 320 -8.32 9.55 14.52
C LEU A 320 -7.34 8.92 15.49
N ALA A 321 -7.49 9.16 16.78
CA ALA A 321 -6.72 8.49 17.84
C ALA A 321 -6.93 6.97 17.78
N ARG A 322 -8.19 6.49 17.69
CA ARG A 322 -8.49 5.06 17.50
C ARG A 322 -7.90 4.48 16.22
N MET A 323 -7.92 5.25 15.12
CA MET A 323 -7.30 4.84 13.85
C MET A 323 -5.79 4.69 13.99
N TYR A 324 -5.13 5.61 14.70
CA TYR A 324 -3.71 5.51 14.99
C TYR A 324 -3.36 4.26 15.80
N GLN A 325 -4.13 3.95 16.85
CA GLN A 325 -3.93 2.72 17.64
C GLN A 325 -4.02 1.44 16.79
N LYS A 326 -4.91 1.41 15.80
CA LYS A 326 -4.96 0.29 14.83
C LYS A 326 -3.70 0.24 13.96
N ARG A 327 -3.23 1.39 13.47
CA ARG A 327 -2.01 1.45 12.66
C ARG A 327 -0.79 0.97 13.43
N LEU A 328 -0.64 1.32 14.71
CA LEU A 328 0.45 0.84 15.57
C LEU A 328 0.53 -0.68 15.59
N LYS A 329 -0.62 -1.36 15.74
CA LYS A 329 -0.68 -2.84 15.70
C LYS A 329 -0.22 -3.39 14.34
N THR A 330 -0.59 -2.72 13.27
CA THR A 330 -0.18 -3.12 11.90
C THR A 330 1.31 -2.89 11.69
N TYR A 331 1.87 -1.76 12.13
CA TYR A 331 3.30 -1.49 12.07
C TYR A 331 4.11 -2.56 12.82
N ALA A 332 3.68 -2.92 14.03
CA ALA A 332 4.31 -3.97 14.81
C ALA A 332 4.27 -5.34 14.10
N LYS A 333 3.15 -5.69 13.43
CA LYS A 333 3.04 -6.91 12.61
C LYS A 333 3.99 -6.88 11.41
N LEU A 334 4.19 -5.72 10.80
CA LEU A 334 5.07 -5.54 9.65
C LEU A 334 6.56 -5.42 10.02
N GLY A 335 6.90 -5.49 11.31
CA GLY A 335 8.28 -5.40 11.80
C GLY A 335 8.84 -3.98 11.78
N TYR A 336 7.98 -2.97 11.88
CA TYR A 336 8.43 -1.60 12.06
C TYR A 336 8.66 -1.28 13.53
N GLU A 337 9.74 -0.57 13.79
CA GLU A 337 10.04 0.06 15.07
C GLU A 337 9.46 1.48 15.11
N VAL A 338 8.82 1.85 16.21
CA VAL A 338 8.22 3.18 16.35
C VAL A 338 9.22 4.12 16.99
N TYR A 339 9.60 5.16 16.25
CA TYR A 339 10.53 6.19 16.70
C TYR A 339 9.78 7.48 17.01
N VAL A 340 9.70 7.85 18.28
CA VAL A 340 9.19 9.17 18.69
C VAL A 340 10.39 10.08 18.85
N THR A 341 10.57 11.05 17.95
CA THR A 341 11.62 12.05 18.09
C THR A 341 11.29 13.00 19.25
N GLY A 342 11.92 12.79 20.38
CA GLY A 342 12.17 13.85 21.36
C GLY A 342 13.42 14.61 20.92
N SER A 343 13.43 15.90 21.09
CA SER A 343 14.55 16.80 20.78
C SER A 343 15.84 16.35 21.46
N GLY A 344 16.83 15.91 20.68
CA GLY A 344 18.24 15.77 21.09
C GLY A 344 18.69 14.34 21.35
N GLU A 345 19.73 14.01 20.64
CA GLU A 345 20.74 12.95 20.82
C GLU A 345 20.38 11.74 21.69
N GLN A 346 20.28 10.63 21.01
CA GLN A 346 20.03 9.22 21.38
C GLN A 346 18.55 8.80 21.42
N PRO A 347 18.26 7.64 20.78
CA PRO A 347 16.96 7.01 20.89
C PRO A 347 16.88 6.31 22.26
N ASP A 348 16.59 7.08 23.28
CA ASP A 348 16.22 6.49 24.56
C ASP A 348 14.85 5.83 24.42
N GLN A 349 14.89 4.54 24.45
CA GLN A 349 13.87 3.57 24.77
C GLN A 349 12.43 4.03 24.55
N ASN A 350 11.91 3.80 23.34
CA ASN A 350 10.45 3.72 23.16
C ASN A 350 9.95 2.47 23.88
N ILE A 351 9.61 2.61 25.15
CA ILE A 351 9.11 1.54 25.99
C ILE A 351 7.64 1.36 25.65
N LEU A 352 7.29 0.25 25.01
CA LEU A 352 5.92 -0.22 24.91
C LEU A 352 5.59 -0.87 26.26
N VAL A 353 4.97 -0.11 27.17
CA VAL A 353 4.63 -0.60 28.49
C VAL A 353 3.30 -1.35 28.42
N GLU A 354 3.28 -2.60 28.84
CA GLU A 354 2.02 -3.33 29.04
C GLU A 354 1.20 -2.67 30.13
N SER A 355 -0.13 -2.68 29.97
CA SER A 355 -1.09 -1.89 30.76
C SER A 355 -1.01 -2.02 32.28
N ALA A 356 -0.38 -3.07 32.82
CA ALA A 356 -0.25 -3.30 34.27
C ALA A 356 0.76 -2.35 34.94
N ASN A 357 1.84 -1.94 34.23
CA ASN A 357 2.92 -1.16 34.83
C ASN A 357 3.04 0.26 34.19
N ALA A 358 2.11 0.62 33.31
CA ALA A 358 2.18 1.87 32.55
C ALA A 358 2.21 3.13 33.43
N VAL A 359 1.55 3.12 34.59
CA VAL A 359 1.50 4.28 35.49
C VAL A 359 2.82 4.47 36.22
N GLU A 360 3.48 3.39 36.65
CA GLU A 360 4.73 3.42 37.38
C GLU A 360 5.88 3.92 36.50
N VAL A 361 5.97 3.39 35.26
CA VAL A 361 6.98 3.84 34.27
C VAL A 361 6.74 5.30 33.87
N LEU A 362 5.48 5.72 33.65
CA LEU A 362 5.15 7.12 33.35
C LEU A 362 5.54 8.07 34.51
N VAL A 363 5.38 7.65 35.76
CA VAL A 363 5.76 8.46 36.94
C VAL A 363 7.29 8.62 37.00
N GLU A 364 8.05 7.55 36.73
CA GLU A 364 9.53 7.62 36.69
C GLU A 364 10.01 8.52 35.53
N ASP A 365 9.47 8.36 34.32
CA ASP A 365 9.83 9.17 33.15
C ASP A 365 9.49 10.65 33.37
N ILE A 366 8.40 10.98 34.08
CA ILE A 366 8.00 12.33 34.42
C ILE A 366 8.97 12.96 35.43
N ALA A 367 9.39 12.20 36.43
CA ALA A 367 10.34 12.66 37.43
C ALA A 367 11.72 12.99 36.83
N ASP A 368 12.12 12.29 35.75
CA ASP A 368 13.40 12.48 35.07
C ASP A 368 13.35 13.52 33.95
N ALA A 369 12.17 14.05 33.59
CA ALA A 369 12.02 14.97 32.47
C ALA A 369 12.56 16.37 32.79
N ALA A 370 13.65 16.76 32.13
CA ALA A 370 14.37 18.01 32.38
C ALA A 370 13.80 19.26 31.67
N LYS A 371 12.91 19.14 30.69
CA LYS A 371 12.45 20.28 29.87
C LYS A 371 10.93 20.37 29.68
N SER A 372 10.28 19.33 29.23
CA SER A 372 8.84 19.33 28.99
C SER A 372 8.29 17.92 28.92
N ILE A 373 7.06 17.75 29.39
CA ILE A 373 6.35 16.48 29.36
C ILE A 373 5.14 16.61 28.47
N PHE A 374 5.01 15.71 27.51
CA PHE A 374 3.82 15.61 26.66
C PHE A 374 3.15 14.26 26.86
N ILE A 375 1.97 14.25 27.49
CA ILE A 375 1.19 13.03 27.75
C ILE A 375 0.01 12.99 26.78
N ALA A 376 0.03 12.02 25.84
CA ALA A 376 -1.06 11.73 24.95
C ALA A 376 -1.75 10.44 25.34
N ALA A 377 -2.69 10.51 26.28
CA ALA A 377 -3.50 9.36 26.66
C ALA A 377 -4.95 9.55 26.19
N PRO A 378 -5.51 8.66 25.36
CA PRO A 378 -6.91 8.77 24.92
C PRO A 378 -7.91 8.55 26.08
N TYR A 379 -7.47 7.90 27.15
CA TYR A 379 -8.27 7.67 28.37
C TYR A 379 -7.33 7.64 29.58
N ALA A 380 -7.31 8.73 30.34
CA ALA A 380 -6.71 8.74 31.67
C ALA A 380 -7.81 8.66 32.72
N SER A 381 -7.75 7.69 33.62
CA SER A 381 -8.67 7.65 34.78
C SER A 381 -8.35 8.81 35.73
N THR A 382 -9.35 9.28 36.46
CA THR A 382 -9.18 10.34 37.47
C THR A 382 -8.08 9.99 38.51
N ALA A 383 -7.93 8.71 38.83
CA ALA A 383 -6.88 8.22 39.74
C ALA A 383 -5.47 8.30 39.09
N CYS A 384 -5.35 8.07 37.76
CA CYS A 384 -4.12 8.22 37.02
C CYS A 384 -3.70 9.69 36.95
N LEU A 385 -4.65 10.57 36.64
CA LEU A 385 -4.40 12.02 36.57
C LEU A 385 -4.03 12.62 37.92
N ALA A 386 -4.57 12.11 39.05
CA ALA A 386 -4.20 12.55 40.38
C ALA A 386 -2.74 12.18 40.72
N LYS A 387 -2.30 10.95 40.46
CA LYS A 387 -0.92 10.52 40.67
C LYS A 387 0.07 11.34 39.81
N LEU A 388 -0.27 11.59 38.54
CA LEU A 388 0.54 12.42 37.66
C LEU A 388 0.61 13.88 38.15
N GLY A 389 -0.50 14.41 38.66
CA GLY A 389 -0.57 15.77 39.20
C GLY A 389 0.29 15.99 40.45
N ASP A 390 0.42 14.97 41.27
CA ASP A 390 1.26 15.01 42.47
C ASP A 390 2.77 14.98 42.09
N THR A 391 3.15 14.19 41.08
CA THR A 391 4.54 14.10 40.58
C THR A 391 5.01 15.35 39.83
N ILE A 392 4.11 16.12 39.19
CA ILE A 392 4.45 17.37 38.47
C ILE A 392 4.59 18.56 39.43
N ARG A 393 4.07 18.48 40.66
CA ARG A 393 4.13 19.58 41.63
C ARG A 393 5.41 19.61 42.47
N ASP A 394 6.13 18.51 42.54
CA ASP A 394 7.44 18.38 43.16
C ASP A 394 8.56 18.62 42.13
#